data_b3f310b7f7b78de36eabd327c1beff0b
#
_entry.id   b3f310b7f7b78de36eabd327c1beff0b
#
_cell.length_a   1.000
_cell.length_b   1.000
_cell.length_c   1.000
_cell.angle_alpha   90.00
_cell.angle_beta   90.00
_cell.angle_gamma   90.00
#
_symmetry.space_group_name_H-M   'P 1'
#
loop_
_entity.id
_entity.type
_entity.pdbx_description
1 polymer ?
#
loop_
_entity_poly.entity_id
_entity_poly.type
_entity_poly.pdbx_seq_one_letter_code
_entity_poly.pdbx_strand_id
1 'polypeptide(L)'
;YRSSRGLGDVYKRQVKPFIEYDPDEMLQSIKVNSYGAFLVAHESVKRMLKIGKGNIFFTGSSASVKGFAKSASFAMGKFGLRGLAQSLARELHPQNIHIGHFVIDGGIGKEPVGNYQMIHPDEIAKQYLNFYLQDKKAWSWEIEIRTNTEKF
;
A
#
# COMPACT_ATOMS: atom_id res chain seq x y z
N TYR A 1 1.52 -20.31 -12.77
CA TYR A 1 0.52 -19.77 -11.82
C TYR A 1 0.61 -20.35 -10.41
N ARG A 2 1.01 -21.61 -10.31
CA ARG A 2 1.26 -22.25 -9.01
C ARG A 2 2.48 -21.70 -8.27
N SER A 3 3.44 -21.13 -8.97
CA SER A 3 4.63 -20.52 -8.37
C SER A 3 4.37 -19.18 -7.70
N SER A 4 3.25 -18.52 -8.00
CA SER A 4 2.83 -17.27 -7.35
C SER A 4 2.02 -17.50 -6.08
N ARG A 5 1.76 -18.74 -5.70
CA ARG A 5 1.18 -19.11 -4.40
C ARG A 5 2.25 -19.09 -3.30
N GLY A 6 3.05 -18.04 -3.28
CA GLY A 6 3.90 -17.73 -2.15
C GLY A 6 3.08 -17.22 -0.96
N LEU A 7 3.75 -16.99 0.14
CA LEU A 7 3.18 -16.45 1.39
C LEU A 7 2.18 -15.31 1.20
N GLY A 8 2.27 -14.54 0.11
CA GLY A 8 1.34 -13.46 -0.20
C GLY A 8 -0.10 -13.90 -0.51
N ASP A 9 -0.33 -15.10 -1.02
CA ASP A 9 -1.69 -15.59 -1.30
C ASP A 9 -2.40 -16.11 -0.05
N VAL A 10 -1.66 -16.61 0.92
CA VAL A 10 -2.20 -17.12 2.20
C VAL A 10 -2.68 -15.97 3.08
N TYR A 11 -2.09 -14.78 2.94
CA TYR A 11 -2.39 -13.61 3.76
C TYR A 11 -3.11 -12.49 3.00
N LYS A 12 -3.64 -12.80 1.81
CA LYS A 12 -4.58 -11.93 1.11
C LYS A 12 -5.78 -11.65 2.00
N ARG A 13 -6.48 -10.56 1.69
CA ARG A 13 -7.72 -10.16 2.33
C ARG A 13 -8.60 -11.38 2.64
N GLN A 14 -8.57 -11.84 3.88
CA GLN A 14 -9.50 -12.82 4.38
C GLN A 14 -10.76 -12.11 4.83
N VAL A 15 -11.90 -12.54 4.32
CA VAL A 15 -13.21 -12.01 4.70
C VAL A 15 -13.91 -13.06 5.54
N LYS A 16 -13.85 -12.92 6.87
CA LYS A 16 -14.49 -13.82 7.83
C LYS A 16 -14.92 -13.10 9.10
N PRO A 17 -15.93 -13.61 9.84
CA PRO A 17 -16.33 -13.04 11.13
C PRO A 17 -15.13 -12.86 12.06
N PHE A 18 -15.16 -11.82 12.88
CA PHE A 18 -14.04 -11.47 13.77
C PHE A 18 -13.66 -12.62 14.71
N ILE A 19 -14.64 -13.33 15.23
CA ILE A 19 -14.44 -14.45 16.17
C ILE A 19 -13.76 -15.69 15.52
N GLU A 20 -13.72 -15.75 14.20
CA GLU A 20 -13.09 -16.85 13.45
C GLU A 20 -11.63 -16.57 13.10
N TYR A 21 -11.09 -15.40 13.44
CA TYR A 21 -9.67 -15.12 13.24
C TYR A 21 -8.83 -15.86 14.27
N ASP A 22 -7.88 -16.65 13.78
CA ASP A 22 -6.82 -17.18 14.60
C ASP A 22 -5.81 -16.06 14.93
N PRO A 23 -5.34 -15.95 16.20
CA PRO A 23 -4.34 -14.95 16.58
C PRO A 23 -3.04 -15.01 15.77
N ASP A 24 -2.60 -16.19 15.37
CA ASP A 24 -1.38 -16.36 14.56
C ASP A 24 -1.61 -15.89 13.11
N GLU A 25 -2.78 -16.15 12.53
CA GLU A 25 -3.15 -15.58 11.23
C GLU A 25 -3.16 -14.07 11.26
N MET A 26 -3.72 -13.48 12.31
CA MET A 26 -3.74 -12.04 12.51
C MET A 26 -2.32 -11.47 12.57
N LEU A 27 -1.44 -12.10 13.35
CA LEU A 27 -0.04 -11.70 13.47
C LEU A 27 0.70 -11.82 12.13
N GLN A 28 0.47 -12.91 11.38
CA GLN A 28 1.08 -13.08 10.06
C GLN A 28 0.59 -12.04 9.06
N SER A 29 -0.67 -11.67 9.09
CA SER A 29 -1.20 -10.59 8.25
C SER A 29 -0.49 -9.26 8.50
N ILE A 30 -0.26 -8.91 9.76
CA ILE A 30 0.50 -7.72 10.15
C ILE A 30 1.96 -7.83 9.71
N LYS A 31 2.59 -8.98 9.89
CA LYS A 31 3.97 -9.22 9.44
C LYS A 31 4.14 -9.00 7.95
N VAL A 32 3.21 -9.47 7.13
CA VAL A 32 3.29 -9.34 5.67
C VAL A 32 2.95 -7.91 5.23
N ASN A 33 1.87 -7.32 5.75
CA ASN A 33 1.34 -6.05 5.23
C ASN A 33 2.04 -4.81 5.77
N SER A 34 2.61 -4.85 6.97
CA SER A 34 3.25 -3.66 7.57
C SER A 34 4.66 -3.90 8.10
N TYR A 35 4.90 -4.97 8.85
CA TYR A 35 6.23 -5.23 9.40
C TYR A 35 7.28 -5.52 8.31
N GLY A 36 6.92 -6.28 7.28
CA GLY A 36 7.81 -6.50 6.13
C GLY A 36 8.18 -5.21 5.42
N ALA A 37 7.22 -4.30 5.25
CA ALA A 37 7.47 -2.97 4.70
C ALA A 37 8.41 -2.14 5.58
N PHE A 38 8.24 -2.21 6.90
CA PHE A 38 9.16 -1.57 7.86
C PHE A 38 10.59 -2.09 7.68
N LEU A 39 10.80 -3.39 7.60
CA LEU A 39 12.14 -3.98 7.46
C LEU A 39 12.85 -3.49 6.20
N VAL A 40 12.15 -3.51 5.05
CA VAL A 40 12.71 -3.04 3.78
C VAL A 40 12.99 -1.54 3.82
N ALA A 41 12.04 -0.75 4.33
CA ALA A 41 12.20 0.70 4.46
C ALA A 41 13.38 1.06 5.36
N HIS A 42 13.51 0.40 6.51
CA HIS A 42 14.58 0.64 7.48
C HIS A 42 15.97 0.49 6.85
N GLU A 43 16.21 -0.60 6.11
CA GLU A 43 17.49 -0.81 5.43
C GLU A 43 17.69 0.15 4.25
N SER A 44 16.62 0.49 3.53
CA SER A 44 16.68 1.44 2.42
C SER A 44 17.01 2.85 2.90
N VAL A 45 16.36 3.31 3.95
CA VAL A 45 16.57 4.65 4.55
C VAL A 45 17.99 4.83 5.01
N LYS A 46 18.60 3.83 5.68
CA LYS A 46 20.01 3.89 6.10
C LYS A 46 20.96 4.20 4.94
N ARG A 47 20.68 3.64 3.76
CA ARG A 47 21.49 3.86 2.56
C ARG A 47 21.19 5.21 1.93
N MET A 48 19.90 5.57 1.83
CA MET A 48 19.45 6.83 1.23
C MET A 48 19.94 8.05 2.01
N LEU A 49 19.96 7.98 3.34
CA LEU A 49 20.51 9.05 4.19
C LEU A 49 22.01 9.29 3.94
N LYS A 50 22.78 8.24 3.68
CA LYS A 50 24.21 8.39 3.32
C LYS A 50 24.40 9.05 1.96
N ILE A 51 23.46 8.83 1.03
CA ILE A 51 23.48 9.39 -0.33
C ILE A 51 22.88 10.81 -0.34
N GLY A 52 22.03 11.15 0.63
CA GLY A 52 21.33 12.43 0.73
C GLY A 52 20.11 12.55 -0.22
N LYS A 53 19.61 11.43 -0.76
CA LYS A 53 18.39 11.38 -1.61
C LYS A 53 17.84 9.97 -1.71
N GLY A 54 16.57 9.86 -2.02
CA GLY A 54 15.93 8.57 -2.29
C GLY A 54 14.42 8.68 -2.50
N ASN A 55 13.80 7.56 -2.86
CA ASN A 55 12.36 7.44 -3.00
C ASN A 55 11.91 6.10 -2.45
N ILE A 56 10.86 6.10 -1.63
CA ILE A 56 10.21 4.90 -1.12
C ILE A 56 8.70 5.05 -1.31
N PHE A 57 8.10 4.13 -2.06
CA PHE A 57 6.68 4.13 -2.35
C PHE A 57 6.02 2.86 -1.81
N PHE A 58 4.98 3.06 -1.01
CA PHE A 58 4.19 2.00 -0.40
C PHE A 58 2.87 1.82 -1.13
N THR A 59 2.57 0.60 -1.53
CA THR A 59 1.30 0.26 -2.15
C THR A 59 0.27 -0.09 -1.09
N GLY A 60 -0.66 0.84 -0.88
CA GLY A 60 -1.84 0.65 -0.04
C GLY A 60 -3.03 0.12 -0.83
N SER A 61 -4.18 0.19 -0.21
CA SER A 61 -5.47 -0.17 -0.78
C SER A 61 -6.59 0.61 -0.09
N SER A 62 -7.84 0.45 -0.55
CA SER A 62 -9.00 0.95 0.19
C SER A 62 -8.96 0.59 1.69
N ALA A 63 -8.45 -0.59 2.03
CA ALA A 63 -8.27 -1.01 3.42
C ALA A 63 -7.19 -0.23 4.20
N SER A 64 -6.45 0.65 3.57
CA SER A 64 -5.55 1.59 4.25
C SER A 64 -6.29 2.78 4.89
N VAL A 65 -7.50 3.06 4.42
CA VAL A 65 -8.31 4.23 4.81
C VAL A 65 -9.74 3.88 5.23
N LYS A 66 -10.19 2.65 4.95
CA LYS A 66 -11.54 2.15 5.26
C LYS A 66 -11.46 0.80 5.98
N GLY A 67 -12.13 0.66 7.11
CA GLY A 67 -12.31 -0.62 7.80
C GLY A 67 -13.57 -1.33 7.30
N PHE A 68 -13.42 -2.38 6.49
CA PHE A 68 -14.55 -3.16 6.01
C PHE A 68 -14.95 -4.24 7.03
N ALA A 69 -16.26 -4.51 7.14
CA ALA A 69 -16.73 -5.62 7.94
C ALA A 69 -16.05 -6.94 7.53
N LYS A 70 -15.76 -7.78 8.49
CA LYS A 70 -15.12 -9.10 8.27
C LYS A 70 -13.72 -9.05 7.64
N SER A 71 -13.04 -7.92 7.66
CA SER A 71 -11.69 -7.73 7.08
C SER A 71 -10.69 -7.15 8.09
N ALA A 72 -10.84 -7.47 9.37
CA ALA A 72 -10.07 -6.85 10.46
C ALA A 72 -8.56 -7.02 10.29
N SER A 73 -8.08 -8.22 9.96
CA SER A 73 -6.64 -8.48 9.82
C SER A 73 -6.00 -7.67 8.69
N PHE A 74 -6.68 -7.62 7.54
CA PHE A 74 -6.19 -6.87 6.39
C PHE A 74 -6.22 -5.36 6.66
N ALA A 75 -7.29 -4.86 7.29
CA ALA A 75 -7.38 -3.46 7.69
C ALA A 75 -6.26 -3.07 8.66
N MET A 76 -6.02 -3.86 9.72
CA MET A 76 -4.92 -3.60 10.66
C MET A 76 -3.56 -3.49 9.96
N GLY A 77 -3.27 -4.42 9.05
CA GLY A 77 -2.01 -4.41 8.29
C GLY A 77 -1.89 -3.20 7.36
N LYS A 78 -2.95 -2.84 6.64
CA LYS A 78 -2.93 -1.74 5.67
C LYS A 78 -2.99 -0.36 6.35
N PHE A 79 -3.73 -0.18 7.43
CA PHE A 79 -3.65 1.03 8.25
C PHE A 79 -2.26 1.19 8.89
N GLY A 80 -1.65 0.08 9.38
CA GLY A 80 -0.28 0.09 9.88
C GLY A 80 0.72 0.52 8.81
N LEU A 81 0.58 0.05 7.58
CA LEU A 81 1.41 0.47 6.44
C LEU A 81 1.25 1.97 6.16
N ARG A 82 0.02 2.48 6.16
CA ARG A 82 -0.25 3.91 5.97
C ARG A 82 0.36 4.75 7.09
N GLY A 83 0.23 4.30 8.35
CA GLY A 83 0.85 4.98 9.50
C GLY A 83 2.37 5.06 9.38
N LEU A 84 3.02 3.96 8.96
CA LEU A 84 4.45 3.93 8.67
C LEU A 84 4.81 4.94 7.58
N ALA A 85 4.12 4.93 6.45
CA ALA A 85 4.40 5.83 5.34
C ALA A 85 4.24 7.31 5.74
N GLN A 86 3.18 7.66 6.47
CA GLN A 86 2.95 9.02 6.93
C GLN A 86 4.02 9.51 7.90
N SER A 87 4.44 8.66 8.84
CA SER A 87 5.51 8.99 9.78
C SER A 87 6.83 9.23 9.05
N LEU A 88 7.20 8.31 8.14
CA LEU A 88 8.42 8.44 7.34
C LEU A 88 8.40 9.67 6.42
N ALA A 89 7.25 10.02 5.83
CA ALA A 89 7.13 11.21 5.00
C ALA A 89 7.48 12.48 5.80
N ARG A 90 6.92 12.62 7.00
CA ARG A 90 7.20 13.77 7.88
C ARG A 90 8.66 13.86 8.33
N GLU A 91 9.28 12.72 8.57
CA GLU A 91 10.66 12.65 9.02
C GLU A 91 11.67 12.86 7.88
N LEU A 92 11.41 12.27 6.72
CA LEU A 92 12.42 12.09 5.67
C LEU A 92 12.28 13.05 4.49
N HIS A 93 11.09 13.64 4.23
CA HIS A 93 10.98 14.68 3.21
C HIS A 93 11.97 15.85 3.45
N PRO A 94 12.12 16.37 4.69
CA PRO A 94 13.15 17.39 4.96
C PRO A 94 14.58 16.94 4.67
N GLN A 95 14.82 15.63 4.62
CA GLN A 95 16.11 15.01 4.33
C GLN A 95 16.27 14.59 2.86
N ASN A 96 15.41 15.13 1.98
CA ASN A 96 15.43 14.89 0.53
C ASN A 96 15.16 13.40 0.15
N ILE A 97 14.38 12.68 0.96
CA ILE A 97 13.91 11.34 0.65
C ILE A 97 12.39 11.40 0.47
N HIS A 98 11.92 11.14 -0.75
CA HIS A 98 10.51 11.20 -1.10
C HIS A 98 9.79 9.91 -0.70
N ILE A 99 8.85 10.03 0.20
CA ILE A 99 8.00 8.92 0.65
C ILE A 99 6.61 9.08 0.05
N GLY A 100 6.09 8.01 -0.54
CA GLY A 100 4.74 7.98 -1.12
C GLY A 100 3.93 6.79 -0.63
N HIS A 101 2.63 7.01 -0.42
CA HIS A 101 1.64 5.98 -0.15
C HIS A 101 0.53 6.04 -1.21
N PHE A 102 0.27 4.91 -1.86
CA PHE A 102 -0.69 4.80 -2.95
C PHE A 102 -1.92 4.02 -2.48
N VAL A 103 -3.04 4.68 -2.31
CA VAL A 103 -4.32 4.03 -2.01
C VAL A 103 -4.92 3.53 -3.31
N ILE A 104 -4.79 2.24 -3.58
CA ILE A 104 -5.44 1.61 -4.74
C ILE A 104 -6.85 1.24 -4.31
N ASP A 105 -7.81 2.10 -4.68
CA ASP A 105 -9.21 1.93 -4.28
C ASP A 105 -10.05 1.36 -5.44
N GLY A 106 -9.97 0.05 -5.60
CA GLY A 106 -10.68 -0.70 -6.62
C GLY A 106 -9.98 -1.99 -7.03
N GLY A 107 -10.64 -2.77 -7.87
CA GLY A 107 -10.06 -3.97 -8.48
C GLY A 107 -9.07 -3.62 -9.58
N ILE A 108 -7.97 -4.35 -9.67
CA ILE A 108 -6.94 -4.17 -10.71
C ILE A 108 -7.17 -5.19 -11.82
N GLY A 109 -7.27 -4.73 -13.07
CA GLY A 109 -7.45 -5.59 -14.23
C GLY A 109 -7.48 -4.80 -15.52
N LYS A 110 -7.40 -5.52 -16.65
CA LYS A 110 -7.44 -4.90 -17.99
C LYS A 110 -8.87 -4.72 -18.49
N GLU A 111 -9.76 -5.65 -18.14
CA GLU A 111 -11.12 -5.69 -18.63
C GLU A 111 -12.12 -5.41 -17.50
N PRO A 112 -13.23 -4.74 -17.78
CA PRO A 112 -14.28 -4.51 -16.81
C PRO A 112 -14.95 -5.84 -16.39
N VAL A 113 -15.54 -5.84 -15.19
CA VAL A 113 -16.35 -6.96 -14.69
C VAL A 113 -17.80 -6.48 -14.57
N GLY A 114 -18.63 -6.88 -15.53
CA GLY A 114 -19.99 -6.33 -15.67
C GLY A 114 -19.93 -4.82 -15.92
N ASN A 115 -20.62 -4.05 -15.10
CA ASN A 115 -20.63 -2.58 -15.16
C ASN A 115 -19.50 -1.92 -14.32
N TYR A 116 -18.67 -2.72 -13.66
CA TYR A 116 -17.58 -2.23 -12.83
C TYR A 116 -16.30 -2.12 -13.64
N GLN A 117 -15.73 -0.92 -13.67
CA GLN A 117 -14.45 -0.67 -14.32
C GLN A 117 -13.31 -1.12 -13.39
N MET A 118 -12.38 -1.88 -13.96
CA MET A 118 -11.13 -2.22 -13.26
C MET A 118 -10.10 -1.11 -13.47
N ILE A 119 -9.23 -0.91 -12.48
CA ILE A 119 -8.10 0.01 -12.63
C ILE A 119 -7.04 -0.68 -13.48
N HIS A 120 -6.73 -0.11 -14.65
CA HIS A 120 -5.77 -0.71 -15.57
C HIS A 120 -4.36 -0.63 -14.95
N PRO A 121 -3.56 -1.73 -14.99
CA PRO A 121 -2.21 -1.75 -14.40
C PRO A 121 -1.29 -0.66 -14.93
N ASP A 122 -1.34 -0.38 -16.25
CA ASP A 122 -0.49 0.64 -16.86
C ASP A 122 -0.87 2.06 -16.38
N GLU A 123 -2.14 2.31 -16.08
CA GLU A 123 -2.58 3.59 -15.53
C GLU A 123 -2.08 3.76 -14.08
N ILE A 124 -2.04 2.68 -13.30
CA ILE A 124 -1.39 2.70 -11.98
C ILE A 124 0.10 3.04 -12.14
N ALA A 125 0.80 2.36 -13.04
CA ALA A 125 2.23 2.60 -13.29
C ALA A 125 2.52 4.05 -13.68
N LYS A 126 1.66 4.66 -14.50
CA LYS A 126 1.76 6.10 -14.85
C LYS A 126 1.64 7.00 -13.61
N GLN A 127 0.73 6.67 -12.67
CA GLN A 127 0.61 7.45 -11.43
C GLN A 127 1.87 7.35 -10.57
N TYR A 128 2.49 6.16 -10.47
CA TYR A 128 3.77 6.00 -9.78
C TYR A 128 4.88 6.82 -10.45
N LEU A 129 4.97 6.80 -11.78
CA LEU A 129 5.95 7.60 -12.51
C LEU A 129 5.73 9.10 -12.31
N ASN A 130 4.49 9.58 -12.43
CA ASN A 130 4.15 10.97 -12.21
C ASN A 130 4.50 11.42 -10.79
N PHE A 131 4.24 10.57 -9.80
CA PHE A 131 4.60 10.82 -8.41
C PHE A 131 6.12 10.90 -8.21
N TYR A 132 6.87 10.00 -8.82
CA TYR A 132 8.33 10.01 -8.80
C TYR A 132 8.92 11.30 -9.41
N LEU A 133 8.30 11.83 -10.46
CA LEU A 133 8.75 13.03 -11.17
C LEU A 133 8.33 14.34 -10.51
N GLN A 134 7.60 14.32 -9.39
CA GLN A 134 7.22 15.53 -8.68
C GLN A 134 8.44 16.35 -8.25
N ASP A 135 8.35 17.67 -8.46
CA ASP A 135 9.34 18.59 -7.90
C ASP A 135 9.28 18.57 -6.37
N LYS A 136 10.44 18.56 -5.72
CA LYS A 136 10.54 18.55 -4.25
C LYS A 136 9.87 19.72 -3.55
N LYS A 137 9.59 20.81 -4.28
CA LYS A 137 8.83 21.95 -3.78
C LYS A 137 7.32 21.69 -3.68
N ALA A 138 6.85 20.56 -4.24
CA ALA A 138 5.44 20.19 -4.28
C ALA A 138 5.25 18.67 -4.16
N TRP A 139 5.98 18.02 -3.28
CA TRP A 139 5.83 16.60 -3.02
C TRP A 139 4.52 16.26 -2.32
N SER A 140 3.77 15.35 -2.91
CA SER A 140 2.70 14.64 -2.21
C SER A 140 3.29 13.51 -1.37
N TRP A 141 2.61 13.09 -0.31
CA TRP A 141 2.97 11.89 0.43
C TRP A 141 1.95 10.75 0.22
N GLU A 142 0.75 11.08 -0.24
CA GLU A 142 -0.32 10.10 -0.48
C GLU A 142 -1.16 10.51 -1.69
N ILE A 143 -1.54 9.52 -2.51
CA ILE A 143 -2.55 9.68 -3.55
C ILE A 143 -3.53 8.51 -3.50
N GLU A 144 -4.78 8.76 -3.89
CA GLU A 144 -5.80 7.75 -4.07
C GLU A 144 -6.07 7.55 -5.57
N ILE A 145 -6.09 6.29 -6.00
CA ILE A 145 -6.31 5.88 -7.38
C ILE A 145 -7.57 5.03 -7.42
N ARG A 146 -8.57 5.46 -8.18
CA ARG A 146 -9.85 4.76 -8.37
C ARG A 146 -10.39 4.95 -9.76
N THR A 147 -11.36 4.14 -10.16
CA THR A 147 -12.13 4.37 -11.37
C THR A 147 -13.31 5.31 -11.10
N ASN A 148 -13.89 5.86 -12.16
CA ASN A 148 -15.11 6.67 -12.08
C ASN A 148 -16.35 5.89 -11.65
N THR A 149 -16.29 4.56 -11.64
CA THR A 149 -17.40 3.68 -11.21
C THR A 149 -17.24 3.20 -9.75
N GLU A 150 -16.11 3.51 -9.09
CA GLU A 150 -15.90 3.17 -7.70
C GLU A 150 -16.73 4.07 -6.79
N LYS A 151 -17.41 3.47 -5.80
CA LYS A 151 -18.23 4.21 -4.84
C LYS A 151 -17.40 4.72 -3.66
N PHE A 152 -17.71 5.93 -3.24
CA PHE A 152 -17.12 6.53 -2.04
C PHE A 152 -17.63 5.91 -0.75
#